data_11a4ec44e0ee43ad379b2a7339ae3175
#
_entry.id   11a4ec44e0ee43ad379b2a7339ae3175
#
_cell.length_a   1.000
_cell.length_b   1.000
_cell.length_c   1.000
_cell.angle_alpha   90.00
_cell.angle_beta   90.00
_cell.angle_gamma   90.00
#
_symmetry.space_group_name_H-M   'P 1'
#
loop_
_entity.id
_entity.type
_entity.pdbx_description
1 polymer ?
#
loop_
_entity_poly.entity_id
_entity_poly.type
_entity_poly.pdbx_seq_one_letter_code
_entity_poly.pdbx_strand_id
1 'polypeptide(L)'
;MFDSQAVLGQARQGAVPANWRVFTKARGRVRGFLRGTSADPDPLLVITPNGVVEYVDSKKPVTAVDFDSLSGISLRVSGSTFSDSIQVRLDVWLDVRYRDGRKSKWRSASFADQYQTIQAFIEAYGAYQAFRNAGQYPR
;
A
#
# COMPACT_ATOMS: atom_id res chain seq x y z
N MET A 1 -0.40 -17.34 9.64
CA MET A 1 -0.49 -17.51 8.17
C MET A 1 -1.67 -16.71 7.65
N PHE A 2 -1.47 -15.94 6.61
CA PHE A 2 -2.52 -15.16 6.00
C PHE A 2 -3.29 -15.97 4.98
N ASP A 3 -4.61 -15.87 5.04
CA ASP A 3 -5.44 -16.25 3.91
C ASP A 3 -5.58 -15.03 3.01
N SER A 4 -4.77 -14.98 1.95
CA SER A 4 -4.73 -13.83 1.05
C SER A 4 -6.10 -13.57 0.39
N GLN A 5 -6.83 -14.62 0.04
CA GLN A 5 -8.12 -14.47 -0.60
C GLN A 5 -9.17 -13.91 0.34
N ALA A 6 -9.15 -14.32 1.61
CA ALA A 6 -10.06 -13.77 2.60
C ALA A 6 -9.77 -12.31 2.88
N VAL A 7 -8.48 -11.95 2.99
CA VAL A 7 -8.07 -10.55 3.22
C VAL A 7 -8.47 -9.67 2.04
N LEU A 8 -8.19 -10.11 0.81
CA LEU A 8 -8.56 -9.36 -0.38
C LEU A 8 -10.07 -9.21 -0.51
N GLY A 9 -10.82 -10.27 -0.21
CA GLY A 9 -12.28 -10.23 -0.24
C GLY A 9 -12.85 -9.21 0.73
N GLN A 10 -12.39 -9.22 1.97
CA GLN A 10 -12.82 -8.23 2.96
C GLN A 10 -12.47 -6.80 2.55
N ALA A 11 -11.26 -6.60 2.03
CA ALA A 11 -10.81 -5.28 1.60
C ALA A 11 -11.67 -4.74 0.46
N ARG A 12 -12.02 -5.58 -0.49
CA ARG A 12 -12.86 -5.19 -1.63
C ARG A 12 -14.29 -4.89 -1.23
N GLN A 13 -14.79 -5.55 -0.21
CA GLN A 13 -16.14 -5.30 0.33
C GLN A 13 -16.20 -4.09 1.25
N GLY A 14 -15.05 -3.55 1.64
CA GLY A 14 -14.98 -2.44 2.57
C GLY A 14 -15.24 -2.83 4.04
N ALA A 15 -15.39 -4.10 4.33
CA ALA A 15 -15.69 -4.59 5.67
C ALA A 15 -14.40 -5.04 6.37
N VAL A 16 -13.52 -4.08 6.65
CA VAL A 16 -12.22 -4.38 7.24
C VAL A 16 -12.15 -3.91 8.69
N PRO A 17 -11.36 -4.59 9.53
CA PRO A 17 -11.07 -4.10 10.88
C PRO A 17 -10.45 -2.70 10.84
N ALA A 18 -10.70 -1.92 11.89
CA ALA A 18 -10.24 -0.53 11.95
C ALA A 18 -8.71 -0.39 11.92
N ASN A 19 -7.99 -1.43 12.32
CA ASN A 19 -6.52 -1.41 12.34
C ASN A 19 -5.87 -1.89 11.03
N TRP A 20 -6.67 -2.16 9.99
CA TRP A 20 -6.15 -2.43 8.67
C TRP A 20 -6.06 -1.13 7.88
N ARG A 21 -5.08 -1.05 6.99
CA ARG A 21 -4.96 0.05 6.02
C ARG A 21 -5.04 -0.52 4.62
N VAL A 22 -5.98 -0.01 3.85
CA VAL A 22 -6.28 -0.51 2.50
C VAL A 22 -6.03 0.59 1.51
N PHE A 23 -5.23 0.28 0.48
CA PHE A 23 -4.92 1.23 -0.59
C PHE A 23 -5.32 0.62 -1.92
N THR A 24 -6.13 1.34 -2.69
CA THR A 24 -6.62 0.89 -3.99
C THR A 24 -6.36 1.98 -5.02
N LYS A 25 -5.72 1.62 -6.12
CA LYS A 25 -5.48 2.53 -7.24
C LYS A 25 -6.47 2.21 -8.35
N ALA A 26 -7.14 3.24 -8.88
CA ALA A 26 -7.96 3.05 -10.06
C ALA A 26 -7.08 2.80 -11.28
N ARG A 27 -7.44 1.82 -12.10
CA ARG A 27 -6.76 1.60 -13.38
C ARG A 27 -7.14 2.70 -14.35
N GLY A 28 -6.23 3.03 -15.27
CA GLY A 28 -6.47 4.06 -16.26
C GLY A 28 -7.70 3.78 -17.10
N ARG A 29 -8.54 4.78 -17.30
CA ARG A 29 -9.77 4.66 -18.06
C ARG A 29 -9.55 4.19 -19.52
N VAL A 30 -8.41 4.58 -20.09
CA VAL A 30 -8.10 4.24 -21.48
C VAL A 30 -8.06 2.74 -21.70
N ARG A 31 -7.52 1.99 -20.75
CA ARG A 31 -7.49 0.53 -20.85
C ARG A 31 -8.88 -0.09 -20.80
N GLY A 32 -9.70 0.36 -19.87
CA GLY A 32 -11.07 -0.16 -19.74
C GLY A 32 -11.91 0.16 -20.96
N PHE A 33 -11.77 1.36 -21.49
CA PHE A 33 -12.52 1.80 -22.65
C PHE A 33 -12.15 1.03 -23.92
N LEU A 34 -10.86 0.86 -24.19
CA LEU A 34 -10.41 0.24 -25.43
C LEU A 34 -10.68 -1.26 -25.47
N ARG A 35 -10.80 -1.91 -24.35
CA ARG A 35 -10.97 -3.36 -24.30
C ARG A 35 -12.41 -3.81 -24.14
N GLY A 36 -13.29 -2.94 -23.68
CA GLY A 36 -14.71 -3.23 -23.52
C GLY A 36 -15.02 -4.44 -22.64
N THR A 37 -14.02 -5.01 -22.00
CA THR A 37 -14.17 -6.18 -21.15
C THR A 37 -13.82 -5.84 -19.72
N SER A 38 -14.27 -6.66 -18.79
CA SER A 38 -13.91 -6.49 -17.41
C SER A 38 -12.39 -6.53 -17.28
N ALA A 39 -11.81 -5.41 -16.96
CA ALA A 39 -10.41 -5.36 -16.62
C ALA A 39 -10.16 -6.13 -15.32
N ASP A 40 -8.92 -6.47 -15.07
CA ASP A 40 -8.52 -6.96 -13.75
C ASP A 40 -9.01 -6.03 -12.66
N PRO A 41 -9.32 -6.54 -11.47
CA PRO A 41 -9.57 -5.69 -10.34
C PRO A 41 -8.43 -4.70 -10.12
N ASP A 42 -8.74 -3.56 -9.52
CA ASP A 42 -7.73 -2.54 -9.23
C ASP A 42 -6.62 -3.10 -8.35
N PRO A 43 -5.39 -2.61 -8.51
CA PRO A 43 -4.31 -2.95 -7.59
C PRO A 43 -4.69 -2.63 -6.15
N LEU A 44 -4.34 -3.51 -5.24
CA LEU A 44 -4.75 -3.44 -3.85
C LEU A 44 -3.57 -3.77 -2.95
N LEU A 45 -3.35 -2.92 -1.96
CA LEU A 45 -2.39 -3.15 -0.89
C LEU A 45 -3.13 -3.09 0.43
N VAL A 46 -3.03 -4.16 1.20
CA VAL A 46 -3.62 -4.23 2.54
C VAL A 46 -2.50 -4.41 3.55
N ILE A 47 -2.43 -3.51 4.51
CA ILE A 47 -1.48 -3.63 5.62
C ILE A 47 -2.29 -3.89 6.88
N THR A 48 -2.04 -5.04 7.47
CA THR A 48 -2.65 -5.47 8.72
C THR A 48 -1.63 -5.27 9.85
N PRO A 49 -2.02 -5.46 11.12
CA PRO A 49 -1.04 -5.41 12.21
C PRO A 49 0.05 -6.47 12.13
N ASN A 50 -0.12 -7.51 11.33
CA ASN A 50 0.79 -8.65 11.29
C ASN A 50 1.53 -8.80 9.97
N GLY A 51 1.09 -8.13 8.91
CA GLY A 51 1.75 -8.31 7.61
C GLY A 51 1.05 -7.59 6.47
N VAL A 52 1.39 -7.98 5.26
CA VAL A 52 1.01 -7.30 4.03
C VAL A 52 0.41 -8.27 3.04
N VAL A 53 -0.67 -7.86 2.39
CA VAL A 53 -1.23 -8.56 1.22
C VAL A 53 -1.28 -7.58 0.07
N GLU A 54 -0.73 -7.97 -1.07
CA GLU A 54 -0.70 -7.11 -2.25
C GLU A 54 -1.17 -7.84 -3.50
N TYR A 55 -2.06 -7.22 -4.23
CA TYR A 55 -2.53 -7.65 -5.54
C TYR A 55 -2.20 -6.58 -6.56
N VAL A 56 -1.54 -6.94 -7.65
CA VAL A 56 -1.18 -6.01 -8.72
C VAL A 56 -2.03 -6.25 -9.95
N ASP A 57 -1.99 -7.46 -10.49
CA ASP A 57 -2.80 -7.85 -11.65
C ASP A 57 -2.94 -9.38 -11.69
N SER A 58 -3.76 -9.86 -12.63
CA SER A 58 -4.03 -11.30 -12.76
C SER A 58 -2.83 -12.10 -13.25
N LYS A 59 -1.82 -11.43 -13.82
CA LYS A 59 -0.63 -12.09 -14.35
C LYS A 59 0.41 -12.35 -13.27
N LYS A 60 0.29 -11.73 -12.13
CA LYS A 60 1.24 -11.85 -11.01
C LYS A 60 0.56 -12.51 -9.84
N PRO A 61 1.26 -13.40 -9.13
CA PRO A 61 0.66 -14.01 -7.94
C PRO A 61 0.43 -12.95 -6.86
N VAL A 62 -0.59 -13.19 -6.05
CA VAL A 62 -0.84 -12.36 -4.87
C VAL A 62 0.32 -12.56 -3.89
N THR A 63 0.83 -11.46 -3.37
CA THR A 63 1.84 -11.50 -2.31
C THR A 63 1.14 -11.39 -0.96
N ALA A 64 1.35 -12.36 -0.09
CA ALA A 64 0.81 -12.33 1.27
C ALA A 64 1.90 -12.82 2.21
N VAL A 65 2.41 -11.93 3.03
CA VAL A 65 3.57 -12.22 3.89
C VAL A 65 3.41 -11.59 5.26
N ASP A 66 3.92 -12.27 6.25
CA ASP A 66 4.07 -11.69 7.58
C ASP A 66 5.14 -10.58 7.56
N PHE A 67 5.11 -9.70 8.54
CA PHE A 67 6.12 -8.65 8.67
C PHE A 67 7.54 -9.22 8.76
N ASP A 68 7.70 -10.40 9.32
CA ASP A 68 9.01 -11.08 9.38
C ASP A 68 9.60 -11.36 8.00
N SER A 69 8.75 -11.48 6.99
CA SER A 69 9.18 -11.78 5.62
C SER A 69 9.48 -10.52 4.81
N LEU A 70 9.39 -9.36 5.43
CA LEU A 70 9.77 -8.11 4.81
C LEU A 70 11.20 -7.75 5.19
N SER A 71 11.94 -7.17 4.24
CA SER A 71 13.22 -6.54 4.56
C SER A 71 13.02 -5.12 5.08
N GLY A 72 11.90 -4.50 4.78
CA GLY A 72 11.58 -3.19 5.33
C GLY A 72 10.32 -2.56 4.73
N ILE A 73 9.75 -1.64 5.49
CA ILE A 73 8.79 -0.66 5.00
C ILE A 73 9.39 0.71 5.31
N SER A 74 9.40 1.60 4.34
CA SER A 74 9.92 2.94 4.54
C SER A 74 9.03 3.98 3.85
N LEU A 75 9.11 5.20 4.36
CA LEU A 75 8.47 6.35 3.73
C LEU A 75 9.55 7.18 3.04
N ARG A 76 9.24 7.61 1.82
CA ARG A 76 10.05 8.61 1.12
C ARG A 76 9.19 9.83 0.85
N VAL A 77 9.77 11.00 1.00
CA VAL A 77 9.07 12.26 0.82
C VAL A 77 9.83 13.07 -0.23
N SER A 78 9.09 13.62 -1.18
CA SER A 78 9.63 14.56 -2.16
C SER A 78 8.75 15.79 -2.16
N GLY A 79 9.36 16.95 -2.05
CA GLY A 79 8.65 18.21 -2.12
C GLY A 79 9.19 19.07 -3.25
N SER A 80 8.32 19.83 -3.88
CA SER A 80 8.68 20.81 -4.88
C SER A 80 7.89 22.08 -4.68
N THR A 81 8.53 23.20 -4.95
CA THR A 81 7.88 24.50 -4.91
C THR A 81 7.88 25.10 -6.31
N PHE A 82 6.83 25.81 -6.65
CA PHE A 82 6.78 26.56 -7.91
C PHE A 82 7.31 27.97 -7.64
N SER A 83 8.15 28.46 -8.54
CA SER A 83 8.85 29.73 -8.35
C SER A 83 7.93 30.94 -8.14
N ASP A 84 6.73 30.87 -8.70
CA ASP A 84 5.75 31.96 -8.62
C ASP A 84 4.59 31.68 -7.67
N SER A 85 4.71 30.65 -6.83
CA SER A 85 3.63 30.22 -5.98
C SER A 85 4.14 29.89 -4.59
N ILE A 86 3.31 30.18 -3.59
CA ILE A 86 3.55 29.73 -2.22
C ILE A 86 3.13 28.27 -2.02
N GLN A 87 2.62 27.62 -3.08
CA GLN A 87 2.18 26.24 -2.98
C GLN A 87 3.38 25.30 -3.01
N VAL A 88 3.33 24.32 -2.13
CA VAL A 88 4.29 23.23 -2.08
C VAL A 88 3.57 21.96 -2.52
N ARG A 89 4.14 21.28 -3.51
CA ARG A 89 3.67 19.95 -3.89
C ARG A 89 4.45 18.93 -3.08
N LEU A 90 3.71 18.08 -2.37
CA LEU A 90 4.30 17.05 -1.54
C LEU A 90 3.86 15.69 -2.05
N ASP A 91 4.84 14.84 -2.37
CA ASP A 91 4.60 13.44 -2.71
C ASP A 91 5.24 12.57 -1.64
N VAL A 92 4.48 11.58 -1.20
CA VAL A 92 4.98 10.60 -0.24
C VAL A 92 4.85 9.23 -0.87
N TRP A 93 5.91 8.43 -0.76
CA TRP A 93 5.92 7.04 -1.19
C TRP A 93 5.96 6.12 0.01
N LEU A 94 5.16 5.07 -0.05
CA LEU A 94 5.30 3.93 0.84
C LEU A 94 6.04 2.84 0.05
N ASP A 95 7.25 2.53 0.48
CA ASP A 95 8.08 1.50 -0.15
C ASP A 95 8.03 0.24 0.71
N VAL A 96 7.57 -0.86 0.12
CA VAL A 96 7.54 -2.16 0.76
C VAL A 96 8.61 -3.02 0.09
N ARG A 97 9.53 -3.55 0.88
CA ARG A 97 10.61 -4.40 0.38
C ARG A 97 10.47 -5.79 0.95
N TYR A 98 10.45 -6.76 0.07
CA TYR A 98 10.32 -8.17 0.43
C TYR A 98 11.71 -8.81 0.51
N ARG A 99 11.84 -9.82 1.36
CA ARG A 99 13.14 -10.50 1.54
C ARG A 99 13.63 -11.22 0.29
N ASP A 100 12.72 -11.55 -0.63
CA ASP A 100 13.08 -12.16 -1.91
C ASP A 100 13.64 -11.16 -2.93
N GLY A 101 13.78 -9.90 -2.56
CA GLY A 101 14.32 -8.84 -3.43
C GLY A 101 13.28 -8.01 -4.16
N ARG A 102 12.02 -8.41 -4.13
CA ARG A 102 10.95 -7.62 -4.76
C ARG A 102 10.70 -6.34 -3.98
N LYS A 103 10.25 -5.32 -4.69
CA LYS A 103 9.90 -4.02 -4.12
C LYS A 103 8.55 -3.59 -4.63
N SER A 104 7.79 -2.92 -3.78
CA SER A 104 6.52 -2.32 -4.15
C SER A 104 6.52 -0.86 -3.72
N LYS A 105 6.11 0.03 -4.63
CA LYS A 105 6.11 1.48 -4.37
C LYS A 105 4.70 2.00 -4.57
N TRP A 106 4.18 2.63 -3.53
CA TRP A 106 2.85 3.24 -3.55
C TRP A 106 3.00 4.73 -3.33
N ARG A 107 2.57 5.52 -4.30
CA ARG A 107 2.75 6.97 -4.29
C ARG A 107 1.44 7.66 -3.92
N SER A 108 1.49 8.62 -3.02
CA SER A 108 0.29 9.34 -2.57
C SER A 108 -0.41 10.09 -3.70
N ALA A 109 0.33 10.61 -4.67
CA ALA A 109 -0.25 11.33 -5.80
C ALA A 109 -1.10 10.45 -6.73
N SER A 110 -1.02 9.12 -6.58
CA SER A 110 -1.84 8.19 -7.37
C SER A 110 -3.26 8.04 -6.83
N PHE A 111 -3.57 8.66 -5.69
CA PHE A 111 -4.86 8.53 -5.02
C PHE A 111 -5.62 9.84 -5.06
N ALA A 112 -6.93 9.75 -5.17
CA ALA A 112 -7.79 10.93 -5.24
C ALA A 112 -7.73 11.78 -3.97
N ASP A 113 -7.61 11.14 -2.82
CA ASP A 113 -7.51 11.81 -1.53
C ASP A 113 -6.10 11.70 -0.99
N GLN A 114 -5.23 12.58 -1.46
CA GLN A 114 -3.81 12.50 -1.19
C GLN A 114 -3.48 12.66 0.31
N TYR A 115 -4.16 13.57 0.99
CA TYR A 115 -3.85 13.81 2.41
C TYR A 115 -4.21 12.61 3.29
N GLN A 116 -5.38 12.02 3.05
CA GLN A 116 -5.77 10.81 3.78
C GLN A 116 -4.83 9.65 3.46
N THR A 117 -4.38 9.56 2.22
CA THR A 117 -3.43 8.52 1.82
C THR A 117 -2.08 8.70 2.52
N ILE A 118 -1.58 9.94 2.61
CA ILE A 118 -0.34 10.22 3.32
C ILE A 118 -0.47 9.82 4.79
N GLN A 119 -1.57 10.18 5.43
CA GLN A 119 -1.81 9.81 6.81
C GLN A 119 -1.85 8.29 6.99
N ALA A 120 -2.53 7.60 6.08
CA ALA A 120 -2.61 6.14 6.12
C ALA A 120 -1.25 5.48 5.89
N PHE A 121 -0.40 6.06 5.02
CA PHE A 121 0.97 5.58 4.83
C PHE A 121 1.79 5.72 6.12
N ILE A 122 1.66 6.85 6.81
CA ILE A 122 2.36 7.08 8.07
C ILE A 122 1.90 6.05 9.12
N GLU A 123 0.61 5.79 9.20
CA GLU A 123 0.07 4.82 10.13
C GLU A 123 0.53 3.39 9.82
N ALA A 124 0.57 3.03 8.54
CA ALA A 124 1.05 1.72 8.10
C ALA A 124 2.54 1.54 8.44
N TYR A 125 3.34 2.57 8.20
CA TYR A 125 4.73 2.58 8.58
C TYR A 125 4.89 2.43 10.09
N GLY A 126 4.07 3.15 10.86
CA GLY A 126 4.08 3.06 12.31
C GLY A 126 3.76 1.66 12.84
N ALA A 127 2.80 0.99 12.22
CA ALA A 127 2.46 -0.39 12.59
C ALA A 127 3.65 -1.34 12.39
N TYR A 128 4.36 -1.19 11.28
CA TYR A 128 5.55 -1.99 11.02
C TYR A 128 6.67 -1.69 12.01
N GLN A 129 6.90 -0.42 12.32
CA GLN A 129 7.92 -0.03 13.30
C GLN A 129 7.58 -0.56 14.70
N ALA A 130 6.32 -0.52 15.09
CA ALA A 130 5.89 -1.09 16.37
C ALA A 130 6.16 -2.60 16.43
N PHE A 131 5.90 -3.31 15.34
CA PHE A 131 6.22 -4.73 15.24
C PHE A 131 7.71 -4.98 15.43
N ARG A 132 8.55 -4.22 14.73
CA ARG A 132 10.01 -4.37 14.83
C ARG A 132 10.51 -4.06 16.24
N ASN A 133 10.01 -3.01 16.83
CA ASN A 133 10.43 -2.58 18.16
C ASN A 133 10.05 -3.61 19.23
N ALA A 134 8.88 -4.23 19.09
CA ALA A 134 8.45 -5.29 20.01
C ALA A 134 9.39 -6.49 19.97
N GLY A 135 9.98 -6.80 18.81
CA GLY A 135 10.96 -7.85 18.69
C GLY A 135 12.34 -7.51 19.26
N GLN A 136 12.65 -6.21 19.37
CA GLN A 136 13.95 -5.75 19.86
C GLN A 136 14.04 -5.69 21.39
N TYR A 137 12.91 -5.68 22.07
CA TYR A 137 12.86 -5.57 23.53
C TYR A 137 12.24 -6.84 24.09
N PRO A 138 13.05 -7.87 24.33
CA PRO A 138 12.52 -9.11 24.91
C PRO A 138 11.96 -8.83 26.30
N ARG A 139 10.83 -9.43 26.56
CA ARG A 139 10.15 -9.30 27.83
C ARG A 139 10.60 -10.33 28.85
#